data_a1705963c781d3cde63e7070f73a184d
#
_entry.id   a1705963c781d3cde63e7070f73a184d
#
_cell.length_a   1.000
_cell.length_b   1.000
_cell.length_c   1.000
_cell.angle_alpha   90.00
_cell.angle_beta   90.00
_cell.angle_gamma   90.00
#
_symmetry.space_group_name_H-M   'P 1'
#
loop_
_entity.id
_entity.type
_entity.pdbx_description
1 polymer ?
#
loop_
_entity_poly.entity_id
_entity_poly.type
_entity_poly.pdbx_seq_one_letter_code
_entity_poly.pdbx_strand_id
1 'polypeptide(L)'
;MKIGILSKNYAAQRLFLKKLPEAKYKDVRFYNWCLWKNAYLWGLKVLGKLKMSPEVMVAKLFYDFKTLMPTGCDIFHFFNCINLGKHSKWVISVESAVPWPVNVTRCVETEDADMSSIATDKYVARRMKALANTNCLALLALSHCSENIQRELIKQFPEYEEAIEKKLITLLPPQKMMIDDVQEKGLKWDDDELLTFIYVGKDYYRKGGRETVQVLAELHKRYDFRLVLISAMTVDEERYMRTDHDEEEAKRLIEDNKDWIEYYDGLPNAKVLEKMKAAHVCMLPTWMDTFAYSVLEAQACGTPVISTSLRALTEINNEEVGWLIKVPVNRLNNPIHLTKEQQDRFSETLLEGLREKVEHVLQNRLEIKKKSEKCLERIKTYNSPEVYEKNLRMVYNGNISELKKQKY
;
A
#
# COMPACT_ATOMS: atom_id res chain seq x y z
N MET A 1 4.64 -27.65 7.92
CA MET A 1 3.95 -27.29 6.66
C MET A 1 4.95 -26.67 5.69
N LYS A 2 4.87 -27.04 4.41
CA LYS A 2 5.73 -26.50 3.35
C LYS A 2 4.91 -25.60 2.43
N ILE A 3 5.28 -24.31 2.40
CA ILE A 3 4.53 -23.26 1.71
C ILE A 3 5.27 -22.82 0.45
N GLY A 4 4.62 -22.93 -0.70
CA GLY A 4 5.13 -22.41 -1.96
C GLY A 4 4.83 -20.92 -2.10
N ILE A 5 5.84 -20.12 -2.45
CA ILE A 5 5.74 -18.67 -2.64
C ILE A 5 6.37 -18.25 -3.97
N LEU A 6 5.94 -17.13 -4.50
CA LEU A 6 6.62 -16.45 -5.60
C LEU A 6 7.45 -15.31 -5.02
N SER A 7 8.76 -15.51 -4.90
CA SER A 7 9.66 -14.44 -4.46
C SER A 7 9.79 -13.39 -5.57
N LYS A 8 9.19 -12.23 -5.36
CA LYS A 8 9.36 -11.03 -6.20
C LYS A 8 10.16 -10.00 -5.39
N ASN A 9 10.88 -9.13 -6.07
CA ASN A 9 11.59 -8.01 -5.43
C ASN A 9 10.63 -6.85 -5.05
N TYR A 10 9.46 -7.19 -4.56
CA TYR A 10 8.49 -6.21 -4.08
C TYR A 10 8.61 -6.07 -2.57
N ALA A 11 9.00 -4.89 -2.13
CA ALA A 11 9.35 -4.63 -0.72
C ALA A 11 8.22 -4.99 0.26
N ALA A 12 6.96 -4.75 -0.11
CA ALA A 12 5.81 -5.05 0.73
C ALA A 12 5.64 -6.56 1.03
N GLN A 13 6.10 -7.47 0.15
CA GLN A 13 5.98 -8.91 0.41
C GLN A 13 6.69 -9.36 1.68
N ARG A 14 7.77 -8.69 2.09
CA ARG A 14 8.49 -8.97 3.34
C ARG A 14 7.62 -8.76 4.59
N LEU A 15 6.57 -7.94 4.48
CA LEU A 15 5.72 -7.57 5.60
C LEU A 15 4.67 -8.63 5.94
N PHE A 16 4.18 -9.41 4.97
CA PHE A 16 3.12 -10.39 5.19
C PHE A 16 3.42 -11.82 4.70
N LEU A 17 4.42 -12.03 3.82
CA LEU A 17 4.90 -13.36 3.47
C LEU A 17 5.97 -13.84 4.45
N LYS A 18 6.11 -15.17 4.55
CA LYS A 18 7.11 -15.85 5.39
C LYS A 18 6.97 -15.51 6.90
N LYS A 19 5.75 -15.36 7.40
CA LYS A 19 5.48 -14.93 8.77
C LYS A 19 5.24 -16.07 9.76
N LEU A 20 5.21 -17.33 9.34
CA LEU A 20 5.15 -18.48 10.25
C LEU A 20 6.55 -19.06 10.47
N PRO A 21 7.14 -18.94 11.67
CA PRO A 21 8.49 -19.44 11.94
C PRO A 21 8.65 -20.94 11.74
N GLU A 22 7.60 -21.72 12.05
CA GLU A 22 7.57 -23.18 11.92
C GLU A 22 7.38 -23.69 10.48
N ALA A 23 7.02 -22.81 9.54
CA ALA A 23 6.78 -23.19 8.15
C ALA A 23 8.06 -23.17 7.32
N LYS A 24 8.19 -24.14 6.40
CA LYS A 24 9.26 -24.16 5.40
C LYS A 24 8.76 -23.50 4.13
N TYR A 25 9.44 -22.44 3.67
CA TYR A 25 9.08 -21.71 2.47
C TYR A 25 9.94 -22.12 1.27
N LYS A 26 9.28 -22.41 0.15
CA LYS A 26 9.92 -22.76 -1.13
C LYS A 26 9.53 -21.76 -2.21
N ASP A 27 10.51 -21.21 -2.91
CA ASP A 27 10.26 -20.44 -4.12
C ASP A 27 9.84 -21.37 -5.27
N VAL A 28 8.65 -21.11 -5.81
CA VAL A 28 8.07 -21.95 -6.87
C VAL A 28 8.05 -21.28 -8.25
N ARG A 29 8.78 -20.18 -8.44
CA ARG A 29 8.81 -19.44 -9.74
C ARG A 29 9.16 -20.35 -10.92
N PHE A 30 10.16 -21.20 -10.78
CA PHE A 30 10.58 -22.09 -11.86
C PHE A 30 9.61 -23.21 -12.20
N TYR A 31 8.64 -23.47 -11.32
CA TYR A 31 7.53 -24.42 -11.59
C TYR A 31 6.37 -23.74 -12.33
N ASN A 32 6.41 -22.43 -12.57
CA ASN A 32 5.32 -21.69 -13.18
C ASN A 32 5.28 -21.85 -14.69
N TRP A 33 4.41 -22.74 -15.18
CA TRP A 33 4.20 -22.92 -16.61
C TRP A 33 3.78 -21.63 -17.34
N CYS A 34 3.02 -20.76 -16.67
CA CYS A 34 2.61 -19.48 -17.25
C CYS A 34 3.83 -18.60 -17.56
N LEU A 35 4.86 -18.62 -16.72
CA LEU A 35 6.10 -17.89 -16.93
C LEU A 35 6.82 -18.37 -18.20
N TRP A 36 7.01 -19.67 -18.33
CA TRP A 36 7.70 -20.28 -19.50
C TRP A 36 6.93 -20.05 -20.80
N LYS A 37 5.61 -20.27 -20.78
CA LYS A 37 4.75 -19.99 -21.92
C LYS A 37 4.82 -18.52 -22.35
N ASN A 38 4.83 -17.59 -21.41
CA ASN A 38 4.87 -16.16 -21.71
C ASN A 38 6.25 -15.71 -22.17
N ALA A 39 7.34 -16.29 -21.64
CA ALA A 39 8.68 -16.07 -22.16
C ALA A 39 8.79 -16.52 -23.63
N TYR A 40 8.20 -17.67 -23.99
CA TYR A 40 8.11 -18.13 -25.36
C TYR A 40 7.30 -17.16 -26.26
N LEU A 41 6.13 -16.72 -25.80
CA LEU A 41 5.29 -15.75 -26.55
C LEU A 41 6.01 -14.40 -26.73
N TRP A 42 6.79 -13.97 -25.73
CA TRP A 42 7.61 -12.77 -25.82
C TRP A 42 8.70 -12.93 -26.89
N GLY A 43 9.37 -14.05 -26.92
CA GLY A 43 10.35 -14.37 -27.99
C GLY A 43 9.72 -14.31 -29.37
N LEU A 44 8.51 -14.87 -29.57
CA LEU A 44 7.78 -14.77 -30.84
C LEU A 44 7.41 -13.33 -31.22
N LYS A 45 7.08 -12.48 -30.25
CA LYS A 45 6.82 -11.05 -30.48
C LYS A 45 8.08 -10.32 -30.92
N VAL A 46 9.20 -10.53 -30.25
CA VAL A 46 10.50 -9.92 -30.61
C VAL A 46 10.89 -10.33 -32.04
N LEU A 47 10.60 -11.56 -32.43
CA LEU A 47 10.82 -12.06 -33.80
C LEU A 47 9.76 -11.58 -34.81
N GLY A 48 8.85 -10.68 -34.42
CA GLY A 48 7.81 -10.17 -35.30
C GLY A 48 6.71 -11.16 -35.66
N LYS A 49 6.72 -12.38 -35.07
CA LYS A 49 5.78 -13.46 -35.39
C LYS A 49 4.46 -13.39 -34.62
N LEU A 50 4.35 -12.47 -33.64
CA LEU A 50 3.15 -12.32 -32.83
C LEU A 50 2.84 -10.84 -32.56
N LYS A 51 1.62 -10.41 -32.89
CA LYS A 51 1.07 -9.10 -32.54
C LYS A 51 0.33 -9.22 -31.20
N MET A 52 0.89 -8.70 -30.12
CA MET A 52 0.24 -8.63 -28.80
C MET A 52 0.66 -7.35 -28.09
N SER A 53 -0.26 -6.69 -27.37
CA SER A 53 0.11 -5.49 -26.59
C SER A 53 1.06 -5.85 -25.44
N PRO A 54 2.04 -4.99 -25.13
CA PRO A 54 2.94 -5.18 -24.00
C PRO A 54 2.22 -5.37 -22.66
N GLU A 55 1.17 -4.61 -22.43
CA GLU A 55 0.36 -4.62 -21.20
C GLU A 55 -0.28 -5.98 -20.92
N VAL A 56 -0.92 -6.58 -21.92
CA VAL A 56 -1.50 -7.93 -21.81
C VAL A 56 -0.43 -8.99 -21.51
N MET A 57 0.78 -8.81 -22.06
CA MET A 57 1.89 -9.73 -21.81
C MET A 57 2.40 -9.60 -20.37
N VAL A 58 2.59 -8.37 -19.87
CA VAL A 58 3.03 -8.10 -18.50
C VAL A 58 2.02 -8.66 -17.49
N ALA A 59 0.72 -8.39 -17.69
CA ALA A 59 -0.32 -8.93 -16.82
C ALA A 59 -0.29 -10.47 -16.74
N LYS A 60 -0.07 -11.15 -17.88
CA LYS A 60 0.05 -12.62 -17.90
C LYS A 60 1.32 -13.14 -17.25
N LEU A 61 2.43 -12.40 -17.32
CA LEU A 61 3.71 -12.80 -16.75
C LEU A 61 3.71 -12.81 -15.22
N PHE A 62 3.08 -11.80 -14.61
CA PHE A 62 3.26 -11.52 -13.18
C PHE A 62 2.07 -11.93 -12.31
N TYR A 63 0.88 -12.13 -12.89
CA TYR A 63 -0.35 -12.31 -12.13
C TYR A 63 -0.97 -13.71 -12.27
N ASP A 64 -0.36 -14.62 -13.05
CA ASP A 64 -0.83 -15.99 -13.22
C ASP A 64 0.21 -17.01 -12.77
N PHE A 65 -0.24 -18.02 -12.06
CA PHE A 65 0.52 -19.21 -11.72
C PHE A 65 -0.20 -20.48 -12.20
N LYS A 66 0.55 -21.41 -12.74
CA LYS A 66 0.09 -22.77 -13.01
C LYS A 66 1.30 -23.69 -13.02
N THR A 67 1.25 -24.77 -12.27
CA THR A 67 2.26 -25.82 -12.35
C THR A 67 1.69 -27.09 -12.97
N LEU A 68 2.52 -27.78 -13.75
CA LEU A 68 2.23 -29.11 -14.31
C LEU A 68 3.01 -30.21 -13.57
N MET A 69 3.95 -29.82 -12.69
CA MET A 69 4.81 -30.74 -11.94
C MET A 69 4.54 -30.63 -10.44
N PRO A 70 4.70 -31.73 -9.69
CA PRO A 70 4.65 -31.69 -8.24
C PRO A 70 5.72 -30.76 -7.68
N THR A 71 5.34 -29.81 -6.84
CA THR A 71 6.26 -28.89 -6.17
C THR A 71 6.75 -29.40 -4.83
N GLY A 72 6.03 -30.40 -4.25
CA GLY A 72 6.24 -30.89 -2.89
C GLY A 72 5.84 -29.85 -1.82
N CYS A 73 4.98 -28.88 -2.15
CA CYS A 73 4.41 -27.94 -1.21
C CYS A 73 2.99 -28.37 -0.80
N ASP A 74 2.65 -28.14 0.47
CA ASP A 74 1.33 -28.46 1.02
C ASP A 74 0.29 -27.43 0.58
N ILE A 75 0.70 -26.16 0.48
CA ILE A 75 -0.11 -25.02 0.08
C ILE A 75 0.74 -23.96 -0.62
N PHE A 76 0.11 -23.14 -1.47
CA PHE A 76 0.74 -21.94 -2.00
C PHE A 76 0.19 -20.69 -1.32
N HIS A 77 1.05 -19.69 -1.10
CA HIS A 77 0.64 -18.35 -0.72
C HIS A 77 1.23 -17.34 -1.69
N PHE A 78 0.37 -16.72 -2.48
CA PHE A 78 0.77 -15.77 -3.50
C PHE A 78 0.35 -14.34 -3.12
N PHE A 79 1.04 -13.38 -3.71
CA PHE A 79 0.69 -11.96 -3.63
C PHE A 79 0.29 -11.47 -5.03
N ASN A 80 -0.92 -10.95 -5.16
CA ASN A 80 -1.50 -10.47 -6.41
C ASN A 80 -1.38 -11.46 -7.60
N CYS A 81 -1.28 -12.77 -7.33
CA CYS A 81 -1.08 -13.79 -8.35
C CYS A 81 -2.05 -14.94 -8.17
N ILE A 82 -2.79 -15.28 -9.22
CA ILE A 82 -3.87 -16.27 -9.21
C ILE A 82 -3.34 -17.63 -9.66
N ASN A 83 -3.63 -18.67 -8.89
CA ASN A 83 -3.35 -20.04 -9.30
C ASN A 83 -4.45 -20.57 -10.23
N LEU A 84 -4.10 -20.76 -11.49
CA LEU A 84 -4.97 -21.35 -12.50
C LEU A 84 -4.96 -22.90 -12.50
N GLY A 85 -4.14 -23.52 -11.64
CA GLY A 85 -4.09 -24.96 -11.43
C GLY A 85 -5.24 -25.44 -10.54
N LYS A 86 -5.66 -26.72 -10.71
CA LYS A 86 -6.84 -27.27 -10.02
C LYS A 86 -6.52 -28.13 -8.82
N HIS A 87 -5.27 -28.56 -8.63
CA HIS A 87 -4.93 -29.64 -7.69
C HIS A 87 -4.26 -29.16 -6.40
N SER A 88 -3.65 -28.00 -6.39
CA SER A 88 -2.91 -27.50 -5.22
C SER A 88 -3.75 -26.49 -4.44
N LYS A 89 -3.82 -26.65 -3.12
CA LYS A 89 -4.41 -25.64 -2.23
C LYS A 89 -3.62 -24.34 -2.30
N TRP A 90 -4.30 -23.22 -2.22
CA TRP A 90 -3.65 -21.93 -2.25
C TRP A 90 -4.45 -20.82 -1.57
N VAL A 91 -3.74 -19.81 -1.13
CA VAL A 91 -4.27 -18.55 -0.65
C VAL A 91 -3.62 -17.40 -1.40
N ILE A 92 -4.25 -16.25 -1.43
CA ILE A 92 -3.74 -15.06 -2.09
C ILE A 92 -3.93 -13.85 -1.18
N SER A 93 -2.86 -13.06 -1.01
CA SER A 93 -2.94 -11.71 -0.46
C SER A 93 -3.05 -10.69 -1.58
N VAL A 94 -3.92 -9.69 -1.40
CA VAL A 94 -4.20 -8.68 -2.42
C VAL A 94 -4.13 -7.28 -1.83
N GLU A 95 -3.43 -6.40 -2.54
CA GLU A 95 -3.24 -5.00 -2.11
C GLU A 95 -4.34 -4.07 -2.63
N SER A 96 -5.00 -4.45 -3.72
CA SER A 96 -6.15 -3.73 -4.29
C SER A 96 -7.24 -4.72 -4.70
N ALA A 97 -7.17 -5.28 -5.90
CA ALA A 97 -8.08 -6.34 -6.36
C ALA A 97 -7.33 -7.32 -7.27
N VAL A 98 -7.89 -8.51 -7.47
CA VAL A 98 -7.38 -9.50 -8.41
C VAL A 98 -8.54 -10.14 -9.21
N PRO A 99 -8.33 -10.41 -10.49
CA PRO A 99 -7.17 -10.02 -11.28
C PRO A 99 -7.09 -8.51 -11.47
N TRP A 100 -5.88 -7.99 -11.73
CA TRP A 100 -5.61 -6.57 -11.93
C TRP A 100 -5.13 -6.30 -13.37
N PRO A 101 -5.95 -6.49 -14.41
CA PRO A 101 -5.62 -6.05 -15.77
C PRO A 101 -5.86 -4.55 -15.91
N VAL A 102 -5.29 -3.94 -16.96
CA VAL A 102 -5.37 -2.49 -17.22
C VAL A 102 -6.80 -1.95 -17.22
N ASN A 103 -7.76 -2.71 -17.78
CA ASN A 103 -9.17 -2.29 -17.81
C ASN A 103 -9.79 -2.23 -16.40
N VAL A 104 -9.49 -3.15 -15.50
CA VAL A 104 -9.95 -3.08 -14.09
C VAL A 104 -9.33 -1.87 -13.40
N THR A 105 -8.03 -1.63 -13.59
CA THR A 105 -7.36 -0.44 -13.05
C THR A 105 -8.05 0.84 -13.49
N ARG A 106 -8.30 0.99 -14.80
CA ARG A 106 -8.98 2.17 -15.36
C ARG A 106 -10.37 2.37 -14.77
N CYS A 107 -11.16 1.30 -14.60
CA CYS A 107 -12.48 1.42 -13.98
C CYS A 107 -12.42 1.90 -12.53
N VAL A 108 -11.42 1.44 -11.74
CA VAL A 108 -11.24 1.90 -10.35
C VAL A 108 -10.84 3.38 -10.28
N GLU A 109 -10.12 3.88 -11.28
CA GLU A 109 -9.58 5.24 -11.31
C GLU A 109 -10.57 6.29 -11.82
N THR A 110 -11.66 5.90 -12.51
CA THR A 110 -12.69 6.85 -12.95
C THR A 110 -13.48 7.43 -11.78
N GLU A 111 -14.12 8.57 -12.00
CA GLU A 111 -14.88 9.28 -10.96
C GLU A 111 -16.07 8.47 -10.43
N ASP A 112 -16.78 7.79 -11.32
CA ASP A 112 -17.91 6.90 -10.99
C ASP A 112 -17.47 5.51 -10.53
N ALA A 113 -16.22 5.12 -10.82
CA ALA A 113 -15.67 3.78 -10.56
C ALA A 113 -16.57 2.64 -11.10
N ASP A 114 -17.16 2.83 -12.27
CA ASP A 114 -18.04 1.82 -12.89
C ASP A 114 -17.23 0.63 -13.46
N MET A 115 -17.55 -0.56 -12.97
CA MET A 115 -16.92 -1.81 -13.41
C MET A 115 -17.82 -2.65 -14.35
N SER A 116 -18.96 -2.15 -14.77
CA SER A 116 -19.93 -2.91 -15.59
C SER A 116 -19.33 -3.47 -16.88
N SER A 117 -18.43 -2.72 -17.51
CA SER A 117 -17.71 -3.16 -18.73
C SER A 117 -16.83 -4.39 -18.54
N ILE A 118 -16.48 -4.73 -17.30
CA ILE A 118 -15.63 -5.89 -16.97
C ILE A 118 -16.42 -7.20 -17.03
N ALA A 119 -17.75 -7.18 -16.91
CA ALA A 119 -18.61 -8.36 -16.87
C ALA A 119 -18.42 -9.31 -18.10
N THR A 120 -18.05 -8.76 -19.25
CA THR A 120 -17.82 -9.53 -20.49
C THR A 120 -16.36 -9.90 -20.74
N ASP A 121 -15.44 -9.51 -19.86
CA ASP A 121 -14.01 -9.77 -20.01
C ASP A 121 -13.67 -11.23 -19.73
N LYS A 122 -13.39 -11.99 -20.79
CA LYS A 122 -13.02 -13.42 -20.70
C LYS A 122 -11.73 -13.70 -19.89
N TYR A 123 -10.81 -12.73 -19.86
CA TYR A 123 -9.59 -12.86 -19.08
C TYR A 123 -9.91 -12.78 -17.58
N VAL A 124 -10.75 -11.84 -17.19
CA VAL A 124 -11.22 -11.67 -15.81
C VAL A 124 -12.10 -12.86 -15.39
N ALA A 125 -13.12 -13.21 -16.19
CA ALA A 125 -14.03 -14.33 -15.92
C ALA A 125 -13.30 -15.65 -15.62
N ARG A 126 -12.26 -15.99 -16.40
CA ARG A 126 -11.44 -17.18 -16.15
C ARG A 126 -10.76 -17.16 -14.79
N ARG A 127 -10.39 -15.99 -14.28
CA ARG A 127 -9.72 -15.84 -12.98
C ARG A 127 -10.71 -15.82 -11.85
N MET A 128 -11.89 -15.24 -12.04
CA MET A 128 -13.00 -15.38 -11.09
C MET A 128 -13.37 -16.86 -10.89
N LYS A 129 -13.44 -17.64 -11.97
CA LYS A 129 -13.62 -19.09 -11.86
C LYS A 129 -12.53 -19.78 -11.05
N ALA A 130 -11.27 -19.35 -11.15
CA ALA A 130 -10.18 -19.92 -10.37
C ALA A 130 -10.27 -19.55 -8.88
N LEU A 131 -10.65 -18.30 -8.56
CA LEU A 131 -10.93 -17.85 -7.19
C LEU A 131 -12.13 -18.58 -6.57
N ALA A 132 -13.17 -18.84 -7.35
CA ALA A 132 -14.36 -19.60 -6.90
C ALA A 132 -14.06 -21.08 -6.60
N ASN A 133 -13.01 -21.65 -7.18
CA ASN A 133 -12.66 -23.07 -7.01
C ASN A 133 -12.33 -23.40 -5.55
N THR A 134 -12.68 -24.63 -5.10
CA THR A 134 -12.47 -25.10 -3.73
C THR A 134 -11.00 -25.20 -3.30
N ASN A 135 -10.06 -25.28 -4.25
CA ASN A 135 -8.64 -25.26 -3.93
C ASN A 135 -8.10 -23.86 -3.58
N CYS A 136 -8.80 -22.78 -3.93
CA CYS A 136 -8.60 -21.45 -3.37
C CYS A 136 -9.21 -21.41 -1.97
N LEU A 137 -8.39 -21.37 -0.93
CA LEU A 137 -8.88 -21.40 0.45
C LEU A 137 -9.28 -20.00 0.93
N ALA A 138 -8.52 -18.98 0.58
CA ALA A 138 -8.77 -17.62 1.03
C ALA A 138 -8.26 -16.56 0.04
N LEU A 139 -8.96 -15.43 0.04
CA LEU A 139 -8.60 -14.17 -0.60
C LEU A 139 -8.42 -13.13 0.51
N LEU A 140 -7.18 -12.78 0.82
CA LEU A 140 -6.77 -11.92 1.93
C LEU A 140 -6.55 -10.50 1.43
N ALA A 141 -7.52 -9.63 1.62
CA ALA A 141 -7.37 -8.21 1.36
C ALA A 141 -6.51 -7.56 2.46
N LEU A 142 -5.56 -6.69 2.09
CA LEU A 142 -4.69 -6.04 3.06
C LEU A 142 -5.37 -4.86 3.79
N SER A 143 -6.57 -4.46 3.33
CA SER A 143 -7.39 -3.39 3.90
C SER A 143 -8.86 -3.61 3.56
N HIS A 144 -9.77 -2.97 4.29
CA HIS A 144 -11.19 -2.96 3.94
C HIS A 144 -11.45 -2.23 2.61
N CYS A 145 -10.66 -1.21 2.29
CA CYS A 145 -10.72 -0.56 0.98
C CYS A 145 -10.42 -1.58 -0.14
N SER A 146 -9.35 -2.36 0.00
CA SER A 146 -9.01 -3.43 -0.95
C SER A 146 -10.11 -4.49 -1.02
N GLU A 147 -10.69 -4.89 0.12
CA GLU A 147 -11.82 -5.82 0.19
C GLU A 147 -13.03 -5.28 -0.58
N ASN A 148 -13.36 -4.00 -0.39
CA ASN A 148 -14.48 -3.36 -1.07
C ASN A 148 -14.28 -3.28 -2.59
N ILE A 149 -13.09 -2.93 -3.05
CA ILE A 149 -12.76 -2.93 -4.49
C ILE A 149 -12.89 -4.33 -5.07
N GLN A 150 -12.38 -5.35 -4.35
CA GLN A 150 -12.50 -6.74 -4.77
C GLN A 150 -13.97 -7.17 -4.84
N ARG A 151 -14.80 -6.74 -3.90
CA ARG A 151 -16.24 -7.03 -3.86
C ARG A 151 -16.98 -6.43 -5.05
N GLU A 152 -16.69 -5.18 -5.40
CA GLU A 152 -17.26 -4.54 -6.58
C GLU A 152 -16.88 -5.27 -7.89
N LEU A 153 -15.65 -5.79 -7.97
CA LEU A 153 -15.23 -6.60 -9.10
C LEU A 153 -15.94 -7.97 -9.13
N ILE A 154 -16.14 -8.61 -7.97
CA ILE A 154 -16.82 -9.91 -7.85
C ILE A 154 -18.28 -9.80 -8.29
N LYS A 155 -18.99 -8.72 -7.97
CA LYS A 155 -20.39 -8.47 -8.38
C LYS A 155 -20.59 -8.48 -9.89
N GLN A 156 -19.55 -8.25 -10.69
CA GLN A 156 -19.62 -8.32 -12.15
C GLN A 156 -19.72 -9.77 -12.66
N PHE A 157 -19.57 -10.79 -11.77
CA PHE A 157 -19.55 -12.21 -12.09
C PHE A 157 -20.46 -12.98 -11.10
N PRO A 158 -21.78 -12.79 -11.17
CA PRO A 158 -22.73 -13.30 -10.17
C PRO A 158 -22.68 -14.84 -10.02
N GLU A 159 -22.28 -15.58 -11.07
CA GLU A 159 -22.12 -17.02 -11.02
C GLU A 159 -20.96 -17.49 -10.11
N TYR A 160 -20.03 -16.60 -9.73
CA TYR A 160 -18.91 -16.89 -8.83
C TYR A 160 -18.98 -16.14 -7.50
N GLU A 161 -19.89 -15.18 -7.35
CA GLU A 161 -19.97 -14.23 -6.25
C GLU A 161 -20.02 -14.93 -4.89
N GLU A 162 -21.01 -15.78 -4.65
CA GLU A 162 -21.19 -16.47 -3.37
C GLU A 162 -19.96 -17.32 -2.97
N ALA A 163 -19.37 -18.01 -3.96
CA ALA A 163 -18.22 -18.87 -3.73
C ALA A 163 -16.95 -18.09 -3.36
N ILE A 164 -16.79 -16.88 -3.90
CA ILE A 164 -15.62 -16.03 -3.61
C ILE A 164 -15.85 -15.24 -2.32
N GLU A 165 -17.04 -14.68 -2.09
CA GLU A 165 -17.39 -13.94 -0.88
C GLU A 165 -17.15 -14.76 0.40
N LYS A 166 -17.42 -16.07 0.37
CA LYS A 166 -17.13 -16.97 1.50
C LYS A 166 -15.64 -17.01 1.89
N LYS A 167 -14.74 -16.65 0.98
CA LYS A 167 -13.27 -16.74 1.13
C LYS A 167 -12.60 -15.37 1.26
N LEU A 168 -13.29 -14.30 0.88
CA LEU A 168 -12.79 -12.94 0.97
C LEU A 168 -12.82 -12.46 2.42
N ILE A 169 -11.68 -11.98 2.90
CA ILE A 169 -11.51 -11.46 4.26
C ILE A 169 -10.40 -10.42 4.28
N THR A 170 -10.56 -9.38 5.09
CA THR A 170 -9.47 -8.46 5.42
C THR A 170 -8.52 -9.09 6.44
N LEU A 171 -7.23 -9.04 6.16
CA LEU A 171 -6.15 -9.42 7.06
C LEU A 171 -5.07 -8.34 6.99
N LEU A 172 -5.10 -7.44 7.99
CA LEU A 172 -4.17 -6.30 8.04
C LEU A 172 -2.72 -6.78 8.14
N PRO A 173 -1.78 -6.15 7.41
CA PRO A 173 -0.36 -6.51 7.47
C PRO A 173 0.21 -6.33 8.88
N PRO A 174 1.10 -7.22 9.32
CA PRO A 174 1.75 -7.09 10.61
C PRO A 174 2.82 -6.01 10.59
N GLN A 175 2.95 -5.29 11.69
CA GLN A 175 3.99 -4.30 11.93
C GLN A 175 4.62 -4.53 13.29
N LYS A 176 5.95 -4.75 13.31
CA LYS A 176 6.70 -4.88 14.56
C LYS A 176 6.80 -3.52 15.25
N MET A 177 6.55 -3.49 16.56
CA MET A 177 6.81 -2.32 17.37
C MET A 177 8.30 -1.93 17.33
N MET A 178 8.57 -0.64 17.26
CA MET A 178 9.91 -0.07 17.31
C MET A 178 10.24 0.52 18.68
N ILE A 179 9.21 0.87 19.44
CA ILE A 179 9.24 1.28 20.84
C ILE A 179 8.01 0.73 21.55
N ASP A 180 8.09 0.56 22.84
CA ASP A 180 6.97 0.10 23.67
C ASP A 180 6.24 1.24 24.36
N ASP A 181 6.95 2.34 24.61
CA ASP A 181 6.46 3.55 25.27
C ASP A 181 6.96 4.82 24.56
N VAL A 182 6.12 5.86 24.51
CA VAL A 182 6.48 7.15 23.88
C VAL A 182 7.67 7.84 24.56
N GLN A 183 7.94 7.54 25.81
CA GLN A 183 9.09 8.08 26.56
C GLN A 183 10.43 7.62 25.95
N GLU A 184 10.44 6.46 25.28
CA GLU A 184 11.64 5.97 24.57
C GLU A 184 12.04 6.85 23.37
N LYS A 185 11.17 7.76 22.93
CA LYS A 185 11.52 8.76 21.91
C LYS A 185 12.51 9.79 22.43
N GLY A 186 12.52 10.03 23.77
CA GLY A 186 13.35 11.06 24.40
C GLY A 186 12.97 12.48 24.00
N LEU A 187 11.78 12.68 23.39
CA LEU A 187 11.28 13.98 22.95
C LEU A 187 10.55 14.71 24.07
N LYS A 188 10.68 16.02 24.10
CA LYS A 188 9.81 16.91 24.86
C LYS A 188 8.60 17.27 24.00
N TRP A 189 7.48 17.51 24.64
CA TRP A 189 6.19 17.78 23.95
C TRP A 189 5.69 19.20 24.20
N ASP A 190 6.54 20.02 24.82
CA ASP A 190 6.32 21.43 25.10
C ASP A 190 6.99 22.34 24.05
N ASP A 191 6.89 23.64 24.25
CA ASP A 191 7.44 24.65 23.35
C ASP A 191 8.97 24.81 23.48
N ASP A 192 9.60 24.18 24.46
CA ASP A 192 11.05 24.26 24.69
C ASP A 192 11.86 23.40 23.71
N GLU A 193 11.22 22.47 22.98
CA GLU A 193 11.89 21.67 21.94
C GLU A 193 11.47 22.08 20.54
N LEU A 194 12.44 22.10 19.63
CA LEU A 194 12.20 22.37 18.22
C LEU A 194 11.46 21.21 17.57
N LEU A 195 10.23 21.47 17.07
CA LEU A 195 9.40 20.46 16.46
C LEU A 195 10.06 19.92 15.17
N THR A 196 10.14 18.61 15.05
CA THR A 196 10.75 17.96 13.87
C THR A 196 9.68 17.18 13.10
N PHE A 197 9.44 17.59 11.86
CA PHE A 197 8.69 16.84 10.88
C PHE A 197 9.60 15.84 10.16
N ILE A 198 9.06 14.71 9.71
CA ILE A 198 9.76 13.78 8.82
C ILE A 198 8.90 13.42 7.62
N TYR A 199 9.48 13.50 6.44
CA TYR A 199 8.89 13.00 5.19
C TYR A 199 9.69 11.80 4.69
N VAL A 200 8.99 10.69 4.34
CA VAL A 200 9.60 9.49 3.80
C VAL A 200 8.84 9.02 2.57
N GLY A 201 9.44 9.15 1.41
CA GLY A 201 8.82 8.72 0.16
C GLY A 201 9.81 8.62 -0.99
N LYS A 202 10.04 7.41 -1.52
CA LYS A 202 10.96 7.20 -2.64
C LYS A 202 10.54 8.03 -3.87
N ASP A 203 9.25 8.08 -4.16
CA ASP A 203 8.63 8.83 -5.24
C ASP A 203 8.16 10.17 -4.68
N TYR A 204 8.99 11.19 -4.85
CA TYR A 204 8.84 12.52 -4.24
C TYR A 204 7.50 13.18 -4.58
N TYR A 205 7.18 13.24 -5.88
CA TYR A 205 5.96 13.91 -6.33
C TYR A 205 4.69 13.15 -5.93
N ARG A 206 4.65 11.87 -6.22
CA ARG A 206 3.49 11.03 -5.91
C ARG A 206 3.17 10.98 -4.42
N LYS A 207 4.18 11.03 -3.59
CA LYS A 207 4.02 10.99 -2.14
C LYS A 207 3.77 12.36 -1.51
N GLY A 208 3.67 13.43 -2.33
CA GLY A 208 3.38 14.78 -1.86
C GLY A 208 4.58 15.49 -1.24
N GLY A 209 5.80 15.12 -1.64
CA GLY A 209 7.01 15.77 -1.15
C GLY A 209 7.12 17.22 -1.59
N ARG A 210 6.72 17.53 -2.83
CA ARG A 210 6.66 18.90 -3.35
C ARG A 210 5.75 19.78 -2.50
N GLU A 211 4.52 19.33 -2.29
CA GLU A 211 3.53 20.06 -1.51
C GLU A 211 3.99 20.21 -0.04
N THR A 212 4.63 19.17 0.51
CA THR A 212 5.21 19.22 1.86
C THR A 212 6.25 20.35 1.95
N VAL A 213 7.26 20.35 1.08
CA VAL A 213 8.33 21.34 1.13
C VAL A 213 7.79 22.76 0.86
N GLN A 214 6.88 22.90 -0.09
CA GLN A 214 6.26 24.19 -0.41
C GLN A 214 5.52 24.79 0.79
N VAL A 215 4.65 24.02 1.45
CA VAL A 215 3.87 24.52 2.59
C VAL A 215 4.75 24.74 3.81
N LEU A 216 5.72 23.86 4.08
CA LEU A 216 6.63 24.04 5.20
C LEU A 216 7.55 25.25 4.99
N ALA A 217 8.05 25.53 3.78
CA ALA A 217 8.83 26.71 3.49
C ALA A 217 8.03 28.02 3.67
N GLU A 218 6.73 27.99 3.38
CA GLU A 218 5.84 29.13 3.68
C GLU A 218 5.67 29.33 5.20
N LEU A 219 5.42 28.25 5.95
CA LEU A 219 5.16 28.31 7.37
C LEU A 219 6.42 28.56 8.20
N HIS A 220 7.59 28.15 7.73
CA HIS A 220 8.87 28.41 8.38
C HIS A 220 9.20 29.91 8.54
N LYS A 221 8.58 30.77 7.73
CA LYS A 221 8.69 32.23 7.88
C LYS A 221 8.05 32.77 9.18
N ARG A 222 7.21 31.95 9.86
CA ARG A 222 6.44 32.34 11.04
C ARG A 222 6.66 31.41 12.25
N TYR A 223 7.14 30.20 12.01
CA TYR A 223 7.30 29.17 13.02
C TYR A 223 8.66 28.49 12.88
N ASP A 224 9.34 28.23 14.00
CA ASP A 224 10.58 27.45 14.02
C ASP A 224 10.29 25.97 14.13
N PHE A 225 10.81 25.16 13.19
CA PHE A 225 10.78 23.71 13.17
C PHE A 225 11.85 23.14 12.22
N ARG A 226 12.00 21.82 12.19
CA ARG A 226 12.89 21.12 11.26
C ARG A 226 12.11 20.13 10.38
N LEU A 227 12.65 19.87 9.21
CA LEU A 227 12.18 18.80 8.31
C LEU A 227 13.33 17.84 8.02
N VAL A 228 13.12 16.55 8.32
CA VAL A 228 13.94 15.45 7.78
C VAL A 228 13.26 14.94 6.52
N LEU A 229 13.88 15.13 5.36
CA LEU A 229 13.35 14.75 4.05
C LEU A 229 14.13 13.57 3.49
N ILE A 230 13.50 12.40 3.36
CA ILE A 230 14.10 11.18 2.82
C ILE A 230 13.38 10.80 1.53
N SER A 231 14.01 11.05 0.37
CA SER A 231 13.44 10.78 -0.94
C SER A 231 14.51 10.61 -2.01
N ALA A 232 14.38 9.59 -2.83
CA ALA A 232 15.25 9.37 -4.00
C ALA A 232 14.84 10.23 -5.21
N MET A 233 13.89 11.15 -5.08
CA MET A 233 13.38 12.02 -6.14
C MET A 233 12.93 11.27 -7.41
N THR A 234 12.64 9.96 -7.31
CA THR A 234 12.17 9.18 -8.45
C THR A 234 10.77 9.62 -8.87
N VAL A 235 10.56 9.68 -10.18
CA VAL A 235 9.26 9.99 -10.79
C VAL A 235 8.67 8.70 -11.35
N ASP A 236 7.45 8.36 -10.95
CA ASP A 236 6.67 7.26 -11.52
C ASP A 236 5.78 7.84 -12.65
N GLU A 237 6.38 8.10 -13.81
CA GLU A 237 5.73 8.73 -14.96
C GLU A 237 4.50 7.95 -15.48
N GLU A 238 4.50 6.62 -15.34
CA GLU A 238 3.39 5.79 -15.82
C GLU A 238 2.09 5.98 -15.01
N ARG A 239 2.22 6.45 -13.76
CA ARG A 239 1.09 6.58 -12.83
C ARG A 239 0.68 8.03 -12.58
N TYR A 240 1.49 9.00 -13.00
CA TYR A 240 1.25 10.42 -12.77
C TYR A 240 1.25 11.19 -14.08
N MET A 241 0.08 11.69 -14.42
CA MET A 241 -0.13 12.51 -15.61
C MET A 241 0.33 13.97 -15.44
N ARG A 242 0.89 14.35 -14.29
CA ARG A 242 1.46 15.69 -14.14
C ARG A 242 2.80 15.76 -14.88
N THR A 243 2.87 16.66 -15.83
CA THR A 243 4.07 16.95 -16.65
C THR A 243 4.96 18.04 -16.04
N ASP A 244 4.54 18.65 -14.93
CA ASP A 244 5.22 19.75 -14.24
C ASP A 244 6.20 19.25 -13.14
N HIS A 245 6.87 18.13 -13.40
CA HIS A 245 7.90 17.60 -12.52
C HIS A 245 9.24 18.24 -12.87
N ASP A 246 9.66 19.19 -12.06
CA ASP A 246 10.98 19.84 -12.18
C ASP A 246 11.87 19.41 -11.00
N GLU A 247 12.74 18.43 -11.25
CA GLU A 247 13.67 17.91 -10.26
C GLU A 247 14.71 18.95 -9.84
N GLU A 248 15.13 19.82 -10.77
CA GLU A 248 16.11 20.89 -10.49
C GLU A 248 15.48 21.97 -9.61
N GLU A 249 14.21 22.33 -9.88
CA GLU A 249 13.45 23.25 -9.02
C GLU A 249 13.28 22.66 -7.60
N ALA A 250 12.90 21.39 -7.50
CA ALA A 250 12.75 20.71 -6.20
C ALA A 250 14.07 20.69 -5.41
N LYS A 251 15.18 20.35 -6.06
CA LYS A 251 16.51 20.33 -5.42
C LYS A 251 16.95 21.74 -5.01
N ARG A 252 16.69 22.74 -5.84
CA ARG A 252 16.98 24.14 -5.51
C ARG A 252 16.19 24.60 -4.30
N LEU A 253 14.89 24.33 -4.26
CA LEU A 253 14.05 24.68 -3.11
C LEU A 253 14.54 24.02 -1.81
N ILE A 254 15.02 22.80 -1.87
CA ILE A 254 15.61 22.11 -0.71
C ILE A 254 16.94 22.76 -0.30
N GLU A 255 17.82 23.06 -1.27
CA GLU A 255 19.12 23.69 -1.00
C GLU A 255 18.97 25.11 -0.44
N ASP A 256 18.01 25.88 -0.93
CA ASP A 256 17.70 27.23 -0.43
C ASP A 256 17.17 27.23 1.01
N ASN A 257 16.75 26.05 1.52
CA ASN A 257 16.18 25.84 2.86
C ASN A 257 16.98 24.84 3.70
N LYS A 258 18.24 24.59 3.37
CA LYS A 258 19.11 23.58 4.03
C LYS A 258 19.45 23.85 5.49
N ASP A 259 19.23 25.04 5.99
CA ASP A 259 19.40 25.42 7.39
C ASP A 259 18.35 24.76 8.31
N TRP A 260 17.18 24.41 7.79
CA TRP A 260 16.13 23.71 8.52
C TRP A 260 15.65 22.41 7.84
N ILE A 261 16.05 22.12 6.59
CA ILE A 261 15.79 20.85 5.89
C ILE A 261 17.04 19.96 5.90
N GLU A 262 16.95 18.82 6.55
CA GLU A 262 17.95 17.74 6.49
C GLU A 262 17.54 16.75 5.39
N TYR A 263 18.19 16.80 4.23
CA TYR A 263 17.85 15.97 3.05
C TYR A 263 18.73 14.73 2.93
N TYR A 264 18.08 13.61 2.55
CA TYR A 264 18.72 12.34 2.19
C TYR A 264 18.11 11.80 0.89
N ASP A 265 18.94 11.47 -0.09
CA ASP A 265 18.55 10.82 -1.36
C ASP A 265 18.01 9.38 -1.13
N GLY A 266 18.34 8.78 -0.01
CA GLY A 266 17.82 7.49 0.46
C GLY A 266 18.59 7.02 1.68
N LEU A 267 17.93 6.19 2.47
CA LEU A 267 18.55 5.60 3.66
C LEU A 267 18.17 4.12 3.76
N PRO A 268 19.04 3.27 4.37
CA PRO A 268 18.64 1.93 4.79
C PRO A 268 17.42 2.00 5.72
N ASN A 269 16.48 1.05 5.60
CA ASN A 269 15.23 1.07 6.37
C ASN A 269 15.45 1.22 7.90
N ALA A 270 16.48 0.60 8.47
CA ALA A 270 16.79 0.77 9.89
C ALA A 270 17.08 2.25 10.27
N LYS A 271 17.80 2.98 9.39
CA LYS A 271 18.07 4.41 9.59
C LYS A 271 16.83 5.28 9.39
N VAL A 272 15.95 4.90 8.46
CA VAL A 272 14.64 5.56 8.30
C VAL A 272 13.83 5.44 9.59
N LEU A 273 13.76 4.25 10.19
CA LEU A 273 13.05 4.01 11.45
C LEU A 273 13.66 4.77 12.63
N GLU A 274 15.01 4.88 12.71
CA GLU A 274 15.68 5.72 13.70
C GLU A 274 15.27 7.20 13.55
N LYS A 275 15.25 7.72 12.32
CA LYS A 275 14.80 9.10 12.03
C LYS A 275 13.31 9.29 12.34
N MET A 276 12.45 8.31 12.01
CA MET A 276 11.03 8.34 12.37
C MET A 276 10.85 8.38 13.90
N LYS A 277 11.59 7.57 14.64
CA LYS A 277 11.55 7.58 16.11
C LYS A 277 11.95 8.95 16.69
N ALA A 278 12.95 9.61 16.10
CA ALA A 278 13.43 10.92 16.53
C ALA A 278 12.55 12.10 16.08
N ALA A 279 11.55 11.89 15.25
CA ALA A 279 10.66 12.94 14.74
C ALA A 279 9.36 13.01 15.56
N HIS A 280 8.76 14.20 15.59
CA HIS A 280 7.48 14.45 16.26
C HIS A 280 6.30 14.03 15.40
N VAL A 281 6.32 14.36 14.09
CA VAL A 281 5.22 14.12 13.14
C VAL A 281 5.78 13.64 11.80
N CYS A 282 5.16 12.61 11.23
CA CYS A 282 5.47 12.13 9.89
C CYS A 282 4.51 12.76 8.86
N MET A 283 5.02 13.03 7.66
CA MET A 283 4.28 13.66 6.56
C MET A 283 4.12 12.65 5.42
N LEU A 284 2.88 12.39 5.01
CA LEU A 284 2.56 11.60 3.82
C LEU A 284 1.32 12.15 3.09
N PRO A 285 1.35 13.39 2.59
CA PRO A 285 0.23 13.98 1.84
C PRO A 285 0.21 13.44 0.40
N THR A 286 0.03 12.13 0.27
CA THR A 286 0.18 11.43 -1.00
C THR A 286 -0.98 11.68 -1.96
N TRP A 287 -0.65 11.78 -3.25
CA TRP A 287 -1.62 11.82 -4.35
C TRP A 287 -2.24 10.45 -4.62
N MET A 288 -1.47 9.40 -4.39
CA MET A 288 -1.89 8.02 -4.60
C MET A 288 -1.05 7.06 -3.75
N ASP A 289 -1.73 6.24 -2.98
CA ASP A 289 -1.12 5.10 -2.31
C ASP A 289 -2.15 3.98 -2.13
N THR A 290 -1.75 2.75 -2.31
CA THR A 290 -2.66 1.62 -2.14
C THR A 290 -2.84 1.26 -0.66
N PHE A 291 -1.74 1.25 0.11
CA PHE A 291 -1.79 0.88 1.53
C PHE A 291 -0.96 1.82 2.43
N ALA A 292 0.17 2.37 1.94
CA ALA A 292 1.05 3.27 2.70
C ALA A 292 1.71 2.64 3.94
N TYR A 293 2.54 1.61 3.74
CA TYR A 293 3.26 0.93 4.83
C TYR A 293 4.10 1.85 5.72
N SER A 294 4.62 2.96 5.18
CA SER A 294 5.37 3.96 5.96
C SER A 294 4.54 4.59 7.08
N VAL A 295 3.21 4.60 6.97
CA VAL A 295 2.31 5.04 8.06
C VAL A 295 2.38 4.06 9.23
N LEU A 296 2.31 2.75 8.98
CA LEU A 296 2.46 1.75 10.04
C LEU A 296 3.86 1.79 10.67
N GLU A 297 4.89 1.99 9.86
CA GLU A 297 6.28 2.14 10.33
C GLU A 297 6.40 3.37 11.25
N ALA A 298 5.83 4.52 10.86
CA ALA A 298 5.82 5.72 11.68
C ALA A 298 5.03 5.52 12.99
N GLN A 299 3.83 4.95 12.93
CA GLN A 299 3.02 4.65 14.10
C GLN A 299 3.71 3.67 15.05
N ALA A 300 4.44 2.67 14.53
CA ALA A 300 5.24 1.75 15.36
C ALA A 300 6.44 2.43 16.06
N CYS A 301 6.87 3.58 15.54
CA CYS A 301 7.85 4.47 16.17
C CYS A 301 7.19 5.49 17.12
N GLY A 302 5.88 5.43 17.36
CA GLY A 302 5.14 6.44 18.10
C GLY A 302 5.12 7.80 17.40
N THR A 303 5.13 7.84 16.07
CA THR A 303 5.14 9.07 15.28
C THR A 303 3.84 9.20 14.52
N PRO A 304 2.91 10.07 14.95
CA PRO A 304 1.64 10.32 14.28
C PRO A 304 1.85 10.93 12.90
N VAL A 305 0.90 10.70 11.98
CA VAL A 305 1.06 11.03 10.57
C VAL A 305 0.03 12.06 10.11
N ILE A 306 0.47 13.09 9.38
CA ILE A 306 -0.42 13.89 8.53
C ILE A 306 -0.47 13.23 7.16
N SER A 307 -1.65 12.76 6.74
CA SER A 307 -1.83 12.08 5.44
C SER A 307 -3.11 12.49 4.75
N THR A 308 -3.23 12.17 3.47
CA THR A 308 -4.47 12.32 2.70
C THR A 308 -5.49 11.22 3.04
N SER A 309 -6.78 11.54 2.92
CA SER A 309 -7.90 10.63 3.18
C SER A 309 -8.27 9.79 1.95
N LEU A 310 -7.35 8.94 1.48
CA LEU A 310 -7.58 8.09 0.31
C LEU A 310 -7.20 6.62 0.56
N ARG A 311 -7.82 5.71 -0.18
CA ARG A 311 -7.55 4.28 -0.15
C ARG A 311 -7.53 3.73 1.28
N ALA A 312 -6.52 2.93 1.64
CA ALA A 312 -6.39 2.37 2.98
C ALA A 312 -5.97 3.40 4.05
N LEU A 313 -5.56 4.61 3.66
CA LEU A 313 -5.11 5.63 4.62
C LEU A 313 -6.20 6.02 5.63
N THR A 314 -7.48 6.03 5.22
CA THR A 314 -8.60 6.31 6.14
C THR A 314 -8.81 5.22 7.20
N GLU A 315 -8.25 4.03 6.99
CA GLU A 315 -8.35 2.91 7.92
C GLU A 315 -7.15 2.86 8.88
N ILE A 316 -5.94 3.13 8.35
CA ILE A 316 -4.71 3.01 9.11
C ILE A 316 -4.27 4.32 9.76
N ASN A 317 -4.81 5.45 9.33
CA ASN A 317 -4.57 6.78 9.89
C ASN A 317 -5.89 7.53 10.03
N ASN A 318 -6.35 7.73 11.25
CA ASN A 318 -7.57 8.47 11.56
C ASN A 318 -7.28 9.61 12.55
N GLU A 319 -8.30 10.38 12.91
CA GLU A 319 -8.14 11.54 13.82
C GLU A 319 -7.69 11.15 15.24
N GLU A 320 -7.69 9.87 15.62
CA GLU A 320 -7.15 9.41 16.91
C GLU A 320 -5.63 9.28 16.89
N VAL A 321 -5.06 8.83 15.76
CA VAL A 321 -3.64 8.46 15.63
C VAL A 321 -2.84 9.38 14.70
N GLY A 322 -3.51 10.34 14.06
CA GLY A 322 -2.90 11.28 13.11
C GLY A 322 -3.85 12.37 12.70
N TRP A 323 -3.62 12.95 11.54
CA TRP A 323 -4.46 13.99 10.94
C TRP A 323 -4.72 13.65 9.47
N LEU A 324 -5.98 13.78 9.04
CA LEU A 324 -6.39 13.51 7.68
C LEU A 324 -6.68 14.80 6.91
N ILE A 325 -6.07 14.91 5.73
CA ILE A 325 -6.39 15.92 4.73
C ILE A 325 -7.46 15.34 3.81
N LYS A 326 -8.66 15.89 3.84
CA LYS A 326 -9.74 15.46 2.96
C LYS A 326 -9.43 15.89 1.52
N VAL A 327 -9.36 14.91 0.62
CA VAL A 327 -9.11 15.13 -0.81
C VAL A 327 -10.24 14.53 -1.65
N PRO A 328 -10.42 14.97 -2.91
CA PRO A 328 -11.42 14.38 -3.80
C PRO A 328 -11.17 12.91 -4.06
N VAL A 329 -12.15 12.05 -3.73
CA VAL A 329 -12.11 10.61 -3.96
C VAL A 329 -13.42 10.12 -4.53
N ASN A 330 -13.38 9.02 -5.29
CA ASN A 330 -14.57 8.35 -5.79
C ASN A 330 -15.18 7.39 -4.73
N ARG A 331 -16.29 6.69 -5.09
CA ARG A 331 -16.99 5.76 -4.18
C ARG A 331 -16.15 4.58 -3.68
N LEU A 332 -15.01 4.28 -4.34
CA LEU A 332 -14.04 3.25 -3.93
C LEU A 332 -12.86 3.84 -3.16
N ASN A 333 -13.00 5.07 -2.70
CA ASN A 333 -11.96 5.81 -1.98
C ASN A 333 -10.66 5.99 -2.81
N ASN A 334 -10.77 5.94 -4.14
CA ASN A 334 -9.67 6.18 -5.05
C ASN A 334 -9.59 7.68 -5.39
N PRO A 335 -8.40 8.31 -5.46
CA PRO A 335 -8.30 9.73 -5.76
C PRO A 335 -8.79 10.07 -7.17
N ILE A 336 -9.44 11.23 -7.31
CA ILE A 336 -9.94 11.77 -8.57
C ILE A 336 -8.95 12.81 -9.08
N HIS A 337 -8.08 12.43 -10.04
CA HIS A 337 -7.02 13.29 -10.59
C HIS A 337 -6.59 12.89 -12.03
N LEU A 338 -7.51 12.36 -12.84
CA LEU A 338 -7.18 11.93 -14.20
C LEU A 338 -7.08 13.09 -15.19
N THR A 339 -7.92 14.13 -15.04
CA THR A 339 -7.87 15.31 -15.92
C THR A 339 -7.06 16.43 -15.30
N LYS A 340 -6.60 17.37 -16.11
CA LYS A 340 -5.86 18.55 -15.62
C LYS A 340 -6.67 19.34 -14.59
N GLU A 341 -7.95 19.56 -14.85
CA GLU A 341 -8.87 20.23 -13.92
C GLU A 341 -9.00 19.49 -12.58
N GLN A 342 -9.15 18.18 -12.63
CA GLN A 342 -9.19 17.34 -11.41
C GLN A 342 -7.86 17.39 -10.64
N GLN A 343 -6.73 17.41 -11.34
CA GLN A 343 -5.40 17.54 -10.74
C GLN A 343 -5.22 18.90 -10.06
N ASP A 344 -5.63 19.98 -10.71
CA ASP A 344 -5.54 21.32 -10.13
C ASP A 344 -6.38 21.43 -8.87
N ARG A 345 -7.64 20.97 -8.91
CA ARG A 345 -8.52 20.92 -7.74
C ARG A 345 -7.94 20.05 -6.62
N PHE A 346 -7.36 18.89 -6.95
CA PHE A 346 -6.73 18.03 -5.97
C PHE A 346 -5.53 18.72 -5.31
N SER A 347 -4.67 19.38 -6.11
CA SER A 347 -3.51 20.13 -5.64
C SER A 347 -3.89 21.26 -4.69
N GLU A 348 -4.89 22.07 -5.05
CA GLU A 348 -5.39 23.17 -4.22
C GLU A 348 -5.90 22.63 -2.88
N THR A 349 -6.79 21.62 -2.91
CA THR A 349 -7.33 21.00 -1.71
C THR A 349 -6.23 20.41 -0.82
N LEU A 350 -5.20 19.80 -1.44
CA LEU A 350 -4.08 19.20 -0.72
C LEU A 350 -3.22 20.26 -0.03
N LEU A 351 -2.88 21.35 -0.73
CA LEU A 351 -2.07 22.46 -0.19
C LEU A 351 -2.79 23.18 0.95
N GLU A 352 -4.08 23.47 0.79
CA GLU A 352 -4.90 24.09 1.83
C GLU A 352 -5.00 23.22 3.07
N GLY A 353 -5.37 21.94 2.89
CA GLY A 353 -5.49 21.01 3.99
C GLY A 353 -4.16 20.73 4.69
N LEU A 354 -3.06 20.66 3.94
CA LEU A 354 -1.73 20.50 4.49
C LEU A 354 -1.33 21.69 5.36
N ARG A 355 -1.56 22.91 4.88
CA ARG A 355 -1.33 24.15 5.65
C ARG A 355 -2.14 24.14 6.94
N GLU A 356 -3.44 23.85 6.87
CA GLU A 356 -4.33 23.79 8.04
C GLU A 356 -3.80 22.78 9.08
N LYS A 357 -3.45 21.56 8.65
CA LYS A 357 -3.03 20.50 9.60
C LYS A 357 -1.64 20.79 10.20
N VAL A 358 -0.72 21.36 9.44
CA VAL A 358 0.60 21.74 9.97
C VAL A 358 0.47 22.89 10.96
N GLU A 359 -0.30 23.96 10.65
CA GLU A 359 -0.53 25.05 11.60
C GLU A 359 -1.23 24.57 12.87
N HIS A 360 -2.24 23.68 12.74
CA HIS A 360 -2.88 23.08 13.89
C HIS A 360 -1.89 22.34 14.80
N VAL A 361 -1.01 21.53 14.21
CA VAL A 361 0.03 20.78 14.95
C VAL A 361 1.00 21.73 15.66
N LEU A 362 1.46 22.78 14.99
CA LEU A 362 2.37 23.78 15.54
C LEU A 362 1.78 24.52 16.76
N GLN A 363 0.46 24.74 16.73
CA GLN A 363 -0.28 25.43 17.81
C GLN A 363 -0.77 24.50 18.92
N ASN A 364 -0.80 23.16 18.70
CA ASN A 364 -1.40 22.18 19.62
C ASN A 364 -0.43 21.01 19.94
N ARG A 365 0.79 21.30 20.31
CA ARG A 365 1.89 20.32 20.49
C ARG A 365 1.55 19.16 21.42
N LEU A 366 0.80 19.41 22.51
CA LEU A 366 0.39 18.38 23.46
C LEU A 366 -0.51 17.30 22.82
N GLU A 367 -1.19 17.61 21.72
CA GLU A 367 -1.96 16.63 20.95
C GLU A 367 -1.06 15.58 20.30
N ILE A 368 0.15 15.96 19.89
CA ILE A 368 1.13 15.06 19.28
C ILE A 368 1.42 13.89 20.23
N LYS A 369 1.68 14.17 21.51
CA LYS A 369 1.94 13.13 22.53
C LYS A 369 0.78 12.15 22.64
N LYS A 370 -0.45 12.66 22.75
CA LYS A 370 -1.65 11.81 22.86
C LYS A 370 -1.81 10.90 21.63
N LYS A 371 -1.60 11.45 20.43
CA LYS A 371 -1.66 10.67 19.19
C LYS A 371 -0.50 9.67 19.09
N SER A 372 0.70 10.00 19.60
CA SER A 372 1.83 9.07 19.69
C SER A 372 1.48 7.84 20.53
N GLU A 373 0.88 8.03 21.69
CA GLU A 373 0.41 6.94 22.56
C GLU A 373 -0.63 6.08 21.86
N LYS A 374 -1.60 6.72 21.17
CA LYS A 374 -2.61 6.03 20.39
C LYS A 374 -2.06 5.28 19.15
N CYS A 375 -0.99 5.78 18.55
CA CYS A 375 -0.27 5.06 17.49
C CYS A 375 0.25 3.71 17.98
N LEU A 376 0.93 3.68 19.15
CA LEU A 376 1.45 2.45 19.72
C LEU A 376 0.32 1.47 20.09
N GLU A 377 -0.75 1.98 20.73
CA GLU A 377 -1.94 1.17 21.06
C GLU A 377 -2.54 0.54 19.81
N ARG A 378 -2.69 1.32 18.74
CA ARG A 378 -3.25 0.86 17.47
C ARG A 378 -2.42 -0.26 16.84
N ILE A 379 -1.08 -0.09 16.77
CA ILE A 379 -0.20 -1.13 16.21
C ILE A 379 -0.28 -2.42 17.03
N LYS A 380 -0.26 -2.33 18.37
CA LYS A 380 -0.41 -3.48 19.28
C LYS A 380 -1.73 -4.22 19.04
N THR A 381 -2.82 -3.48 18.82
CA THR A 381 -4.16 -4.05 18.69
C THR A 381 -4.43 -4.66 17.31
N TYR A 382 -4.10 -3.95 16.23
CA TYR A 382 -4.55 -4.33 14.87
C TYR A 382 -3.45 -4.89 13.98
N ASN A 383 -2.18 -4.56 14.25
CA ASN A 383 -1.08 -4.93 13.39
C ASN A 383 -0.02 -5.79 14.10
N SER A 384 -0.34 -6.36 15.28
CA SER A 384 0.58 -7.25 16.01
C SER A 384 1.00 -8.45 15.14
N PRO A 385 2.32 -8.75 15.06
CA PRO A 385 2.81 -9.94 14.38
C PRO A 385 2.19 -11.24 14.92
N GLU A 386 1.97 -11.34 16.24
CA GLU A 386 1.41 -12.51 16.91
C GLU A 386 -0.05 -12.75 16.49
N VAL A 387 -0.85 -11.68 16.43
CA VAL A 387 -2.25 -11.75 15.94
C VAL A 387 -2.27 -12.15 14.47
N TYR A 388 -1.40 -11.57 13.66
CA TYR A 388 -1.30 -11.92 12.24
C TYR A 388 -0.93 -13.38 12.03
N GLU A 389 0.06 -13.90 12.76
CA GLU A 389 0.49 -15.30 12.70
C GLU A 389 -0.62 -16.25 13.10
N LYS A 390 -1.34 -15.96 14.21
CA LYS A 390 -2.50 -16.75 14.65
C LYS A 390 -3.54 -16.83 13.54
N ASN A 391 -3.91 -15.71 12.96
CA ASN A 391 -4.92 -15.62 11.91
C ASN A 391 -4.45 -16.33 10.63
N LEU A 392 -3.19 -16.19 10.27
CA LEU A 392 -2.61 -16.87 9.11
C LEU A 392 -2.60 -18.40 9.25
N ARG A 393 -2.37 -18.93 10.47
CA ARG A 393 -2.53 -20.37 10.76
C ARG A 393 -3.97 -20.83 10.54
N MET A 394 -4.96 -20.06 10.99
CA MET A 394 -6.38 -20.37 10.75
C MET A 394 -6.68 -20.40 9.25
N VAL A 395 -6.17 -19.45 8.49
CA VAL A 395 -6.31 -19.38 7.02
C VAL A 395 -5.74 -20.65 6.36
N TYR A 396 -4.53 -21.03 6.68
CA TYR A 396 -3.89 -22.21 6.07
C TYR A 396 -4.54 -23.53 6.45
N ASN A 397 -5.20 -23.58 7.61
CA ASN A 397 -6.00 -24.72 8.04
C ASN A 397 -7.43 -24.74 7.46
N GLY A 398 -7.82 -23.69 6.70
CA GLY A 398 -9.14 -23.58 6.09
C GLY A 398 -10.25 -23.05 7.00
N ASN A 399 -9.91 -22.52 8.18
CA ASN A 399 -10.86 -22.06 9.20
C ASN A 399 -11.32 -20.60 8.99
N ILE A 400 -11.62 -20.23 7.73
CA ILE A 400 -11.99 -18.85 7.35
C ILE A 400 -13.30 -18.41 8.01
N SER A 401 -14.27 -19.32 8.14
CA SER A 401 -15.56 -19.00 8.75
C SER A 401 -15.45 -18.58 10.23
N GLU A 402 -14.51 -19.15 10.96
CA GLU A 402 -14.23 -18.77 12.35
C GLU A 402 -13.54 -17.41 12.41
N LEU A 403 -12.60 -17.15 11.48
CA LEU A 403 -11.90 -15.89 11.42
C LEU A 403 -12.86 -14.72 11.08
N LYS A 404 -13.84 -14.94 10.19
CA LYS A 404 -14.89 -13.95 9.88
C LYS A 404 -15.79 -13.58 11.06
N LYS A 405 -15.94 -14.46 12.04
CA LYS A 405 -16.74 -14.19 13.25
C LYS A 405 -15.99 -13.33 14.27
N GLN A 406 -14.66 -13.30 14.20
CA GLN A 406 -13.84 -12.41 15.00
C GLN A 406 -13.94 -11.02 14.34
N LYS A 407 -14.91 -10.18 14.80
CA LYS A 407 -15.01 -8.78 14.34
C LYS A 407 -13.73 -8.03 14.73
N TYR A 408 -13.04 -7.49 13.75
CA TYR A 408 -11.98 -6.48 13.95
C TYR A 408 -12.61 -5.11 14.24
#